data_45d2b872974660f6f778bb7e711b6596
#
_entry.id   45d2b872974660f6f778bb7e711b6596
#
_cell.length_a   1.000
_cell.length_b   1.000
_cell.length_c   1.000
_cell.angle_alpha   90.00
_cell.angle_beta   90.00
_cell.angle_gamma   90.00
#
_symmetry.space_group_name_H-M   'P 1'
#
loop_
_entity.id
_entity.type
_entity.pdbx_description
1 polymer ?
#
loop_
_entity_poly.entity_id
_entity_poly.type
_entity_poly.pdbx_seq_one_letter_code
_entity_poly.pdbx_strand_id
1 'polypeptide(L)'
;IFISVITYVTGLALEGAQWPNWIYYTAFPIIVLYAISQFKKQNLNILSLSQALKVGVLIGVISAIVIMIYSMIFNYLIDPEFMSQMMEVARDKMLENPNMTEEMVDQSMKFIEMFSNPAISGAFMIAMSAVFGLIYSLIGGLIMKREE
;
A
#
# COMPACT_ATOMS: atom_id res chain seq x y z
N ILE A 1 -5.05 -2.96 7.86
CA ILE A 1 -4.83 -3.80 9.07
C ILE A 1 -5.98 -4.77 9.26
N PHE A 2 -7.24 -4.31 9.46
CA PHE A 2 -8.37 -5.21 9.72
C PHE A 2 -8.54 -6.30 8.65
N ILE A 3 -8.48 -5.94 7.38
CA ILE A 3 -8.54 -6.88 6.25
C ILE A 3 -7.36 -7.85 6.28
N SER A 4 -6.16 -7.37 6.59
CA SER A 4 -4.96 -8.22 6.68
C SER A 4 -5.10 -9.26 7.79
N VAL A 5 -5.69 -8.90 8.92
CA VAL A 5 -5.98 -9.85 10.02
C VAL A 5 -6.99 -10.90 9.57
N ILE A 6 -8.07 -10.49 8.89
CA ILE A 6 -9.08 -11.44 8.37
C ILE A 6 -8.45 -12.41 7.38
N THR A 7 -7.70 -11.91 6.39
CA THR A 7 -7.07 -12.76 5.38
C THR A 7 -6.04 -13.73 5.96
N TYR A 8 -5.34 -13.31 7.01
CA TYR A 8 -4.41 -14.17 7.74
C TYR A 8 -5.14 -15.29 8.48
N VAL A 9 -6.13 -14.94 9.33
CA VAL A 9 -6.86 -15.92 10.14
C VAL A 9 -7.66 -16.92 9.29
N THR A 10 -8.12 -16.49 8.12
CA THR A 10 -8.86 -17.36 7.17
C THR A 10 -7.97 -18.14 6.22
N GLY A 11 -6.63 -17.93 6.24
CA GLY A 11 -5.70 -18.57 5.29
C GLY A 11 -5.71 -17.97 3.88
N LEU A 12 -6.62 -17.06 3.58
CA LEU A 12 -6.77 -16.42 2.27
C LEU A 12 -5.51 -15.63 1.83
N ALA A 13 -4.68 -15.22 2.79
CA ALA A 13 -3.41 -14.55 2.48
C ALA A 13 -2.46 -15.49 1.74
N LEU A 14 -2.33 -16.74 2.19
CA LEU A 14 -1.48 -17.76 1.55
C LEU A 14 -2.10 -18.29 0.24
N GLU A 15 -3.42 -18.28 0.12
CA GLU A 15 -4.10 -18.63 -1.14
C GLU A 15 -3.88 -17.57 -2.24
N GLY A 16 -3.36 -16.39 -1.88
CA GLY A 16 -3.11 -15.27 -2.80
C GLY A 16 -4.40 -14.60 -3.29
N ALA A 17 -5.39 -14.49 -2.42
CA ALA A 17 -6.64 -13.79 -2.71
C ALA A 17 -6.38 -12.35 -3.15
N GLN A 18 -6.96 -11.93 -4.28
CA GLN A 18 -6.74 -10.60 -4.85
C GLN A 18 -7.74 -9.55 -4.36
N TRP A 19 -8.90 -9.95 -3.84
CA TRP A 19 -9.95 -9.03 -3.43
C TRP A 19 -9.52 -8.01 -2.34
N PRO A 20 -8.58 -8.30 -1.41
CA PRO A 20 -8.12 -7.32 -0.44
C PRO A 20 -7.43 -6.12 -1.09
N ASN A 21 -6.70 -6.37 -2.20
CA ASN A 21 -6.04 -5.33 -2.97
C ASN A 21 -7.08 -4.37 -3.60
N TRP A 22 -8.18 -4.89 -4.12
CA TRP A 22 -9.25 -4.07 -4.69
C TRP A 22 -9.88 -3.14 -3.65
N ILE A 23 -10.05 -3.61 -2.41
CA ILE A 23 -10.53 -2.77 -1.31
C ILE A 23 -9.54 -1.65 -1.03
N TYR A 24 -8.24 -1.97 -0.96
CA TYR A 24 -7.21 -0.97 -0.73
C TYR A 24 -7.19 0.09 -1.84
N TYR A 25 -7.16 -0.33 -3.10
CA TYR A 25 -7.14 0.59 -4.25
C TYR A 25 -8.38 1.45 -4.36
N THR A 26 -9.51 1.01 -3.82
CA THR A 26 -10.76 1.80 -3.80
C THR A 26 -10.83 2.71 -2.58
N ALA A 27 -10.50 2.19 -1.40
CA ALA A 27 -10.60 2.94 -0.14
C ALA A 27 -9.58 4.08 -0.05
N PHE A 28 -8.36 3.88 -0.53
CA PHE A 28 -7.30 4.87 -0.41
C PHE A 28 -7.63 6.21 -1.10
N PRO A 29 -8.03 6.24 -2.40
CA PRO A 29 -8.45 7.50 -3.03
C PRO A 29 -9.65 8.14 -2.33
N ILE A 30 -10.63 7.35 -1.86
CA ILE A 30 -11.78 7.88 -1.12
C ILE A 30 -11.33 8.60 0.14
N ILE A 31 -10.41 8.02 0.90
CA ILE A 31 -9.85 8.62 2.12
C ILE A 31 -9.11 9.93 1.80
N VAL A 32 -8.29 9.94 0.74
CA VAL A 32 -7.56 11.14 0.31
C VAL A 32 -8.53 12.26 -0.08
N LEU A 33 -9.52 11.96 -0.90
CA LEU A 33 -10.52 12.94 -1.35
C LEU A 33 -11.38 13.46 -0.17
N TYR A 34 -11.77 12.56 0.73
CA TYR A 34 -12.51 12.94 1.93
C TYR A 34 -11.70 13.89 2.82
N ALA A 35 -10.43 13.58 3.05
CA ALA A 35 -9.56 14.41 3.88
C ALA A 35 -9.33 15.80 3.26
N ILE A 36 -9.14 15.89 1.93
CA ILE A 36 -9.05 17.17 1.23
C ILE A 36 -10.35 17.98 1.39
N SER A 37 -11.51 17.31 1.28
CA SER A 37 -12.80 17.95 1.49
C SER A 37 -12.97 18.49 2.92
N GLN A 38 -12.55 17.73 3.93
CA GLN A 38 -12.58 18.17 5.33
C GLN A 38 -11.61 19.32 5.59
N PHE A 39 -10.39 19.24 5.04
CA PHE A 39 -9.43 20.33 5.13
C PHE A 39 -9.99 21.62 4.55
N LYS A 40 -10.59 21.55 3.34
CA LYS A 40 -11.23 22.69 2.70
C LYS A 40 -12.32 23.31 3.59
N LYS A 41 -13.20 22.49 4.19
CA LYS A 41 -14.26 22.98 5.09
C LYS A 41 -13.70 23.72 6.30
N GLN A 42 -12.61 23.22 6.89
CA GLN A 42 -11.94 23.83 8.04
C GLN A 42 -11.19 25.12 7.66
N ASN A 43 -10.79 25.24 6.39
CA ASN A 43 -10.06 26.38 5.86
C ASN A 43 -11.01 27.40 5.17
N LEU A 44 -12.11 27.73 5.80
CA LEU A 44 -13.10 28.71 5.32
C LEU A 44 -13.63 28.44 3.90
N ASN A 45 -13.67 27.18 3.48
CA ASN A 45 -13.98 26.74 2.13
C ASN A 45 -12.99 27.18 1.03
N ILE A 46 -11.80 27.65 1.42
CA ILE A 46 -10.71 27.99 0.52
C ILE A 46 -9.76 26.78 0.43
N LEU A 47 -9.31 26.45 -0.78
CA LEU A 47 -8.39 25.37 -1.04
C LEU A 47 -7.51 25.68 -2.24
N SER A 48 -6.23 25.89 -2.03
CA SER A 48 -5.25 25.95 -3.10
C SER A 48 -4.82 24.53 -3.54
N LEU A 49 -4.36 24.40 -4.78
CA LEU A 49 -3.83 23.13 -5.27
C LEU A 49 -2.65 22.62 -4.42
N SER A 50 -1.76 23.53 -4.03
CA SER A 50 -0.62 23.20 -3.16
C SER A 50 -1.06 22.62 -1.81
N GLN A 51 -2.11 23.15 -1.21
CA GLN A 51 -2.67 22.59 0.04
C GLN A 51 -3.25 21.21 -0.17
N ALA A 52 -3.99 20.98 -1.24
CA ALA A 52 -4.53 19.66 -1.58
C ALA A 52 -3.42 18.63 -1.75
N LEU A 53 -2.35 18.94 -2.49
CA LEU A 53 -1.20 18.07 -2.69
C LEU A 53 -0.50 17.72 -1.37
N LYS A 54 -0.28 18.70 -0.50
CA LYS A 54 0.31 18.47 0.83
C LYS A 54 -0.54 17.50 1.66
N VAL A 55 -1.86 17.67 1.67
CA VAL A 55 -2.78 16.79 2.40
C VAL A 55 -2.69 15.35 1.86
N GLY A 56 -2.72 15.18 0.54
CA GLY A 56 -2.67 13.84 -0.06
C GLY A 56 -1.35 13.11 0.18
N VAL A 57 -0.22 13.80 0.02
CA VAL A 57 1.11 13.25 0.31
C VAL A 57 1.23 12.86 1.79
N LEU A 58 0.75 13.73 2.69
CA LEU A 58 0.81 13.47 4.13
C LEU A 58 0.00 12.23 4.52
N ILE A 59 -1.19 12.06 3.96
CA ILE A 59 -2.01 10.87 4.17
C ILE A 59 -1.29 9.63 3.64
N GLY A 60 -0.68 9.70 2.45
CA GLY A 60 0.09 8.60 1.89
C GLY A 60 1.22 8.17 2.81
N VAL A 61 2.05 9.11 3.26
CA VAL A 61 3.19 8.86 4.15
C VAL A 61 2.74 8.30 5.50
N ILE A 62 1.74 8.92 6.15
CA ILE A 62 1.25 8.45 7.46
C ILE A 62 0.65 7.04 7.33
N SER A 63 -0.14 6.78 6.30
CA SER A 63 -0.71 5.46 6.05
C SER A 63 0.37 4.39 5.86
N ALA A 64 1.41 4.71 5.10
CA ALA A 64 2.54 3.80 4.88
C ALA A 64 3.31 3.51 6.17
N ILE A 65 3.55 4.52 7.01
CA ILE A 65 4.22 4.34 8.31
C ILE A 65 3.39 3.42 9.21
N VAL A 66 2.08 3.62 9.30
CA VAL A 66 1.19 2.77 10.11
C VAL A 66 1.20 1.33 9.61
N ILE A 67 1.15 1.11 8.29
CA ILE A 67 1.23 -0.24 7.70
C ILE A 67 2.61 -0.86 7.93
N MET A 68 3.69 -0.09 7.81
CA MET A 68 5.05 -0.55 8.07
C MET A 68 5.22 -1.02 9.52
N ILE A 69 4.76 -0.23 10.48
CA ILE A 69 4.80 -0.60 11.91
C ILE A 69 4.00 -1.89 12.15
N TYR A 70 2.80 -1.98 11.59
CA TYR A 70 1.98 -3.19 11.68
C TYR A 70 2.71 -4.40 11.08
N SER A 71 3.29 -4.25 9.88
CA SER A 71 4.03 -5.32 9.21
C SER A 71 5.24 -5.78 10.03
N MET A 72 5.97 -4.86 10.67
CA MET A 72 7.09 -5.20 11.55
C MET A 72 6.61 -5.99 12.78
N ILE A 73 5.56 -5.52 13.46
CA ILE A 73 4.98 -6.22 14.59
C ILE A 73 4.52 -7.62 14.17
N PHE A 74 3.83 -7.72 13.02
CA PHE A 74 3.34 -8.98 12.51
C PHE A 74 4.46 -9.97 12.22
N ASN A 75 5.44 -9.59 11.42
CA ASN A 75 6.51 -10.48 10.95
C ASN A 75 7.56 -10.81 12.02
N TYR A 76 7.72 -9.99 13.06
CA TYR A 76 8.72 -10.27 14.10
C TYR A 76 8.13 -10.83 15.40
N LEU A 77 6.85 -10.55 15.70
CA LEU A 77 6.26 -10.90 16.99
C LEU A 77 5.06 -11.85 16.89
N ILE A 78 4.28 -11.78 15.79
CA ILE A 78 3.06 -12.58 15.65
C ILE A 78 3.34 -13.87 14.89
N ASP A 79 3.87 -13.76 13.69
CA ASP A 79 4.21 -14.92 12.85
C ASP A 79 5.48 -14.66 12.03
N PRO A 80 6.66 -14.97 12.61
CA PRO A 80 7.94 -14.79 11.93
C PRO A 80 8.12 -15.68 10.68
N GLU A 81 7.38 -16.78 10.57
CA GLU A 81 7.48 -17.71 9.45
C GLU A 81 6.57 -17.32 8.28
N PHE A 82 5.60 -16.44 8.52
CA PHE A 82 4.62 -16.05 7.50
C PHE A 82 5.27 -15.54 6.21
N MET A 83 6.32 -14.72 6.31
CA MET A 83 7.01 -14.19 5.14
C MET A 83 7.68 -15.31 4.32
N SER A 84 8.30 -16.29 4.97
CA SER A 84 8.91 -17.44 4.26
C SER A 84 7.85 -18.31 3.59
N GLN A 85 6.71 -18.54 4.23
CA GLN A 85 5.58 -19.27 3.64
C GLN A 85 5.01 -18.51 2.41
N MET A 86 4.88 -17.18 2.50
CA MET A 86 4.44 -16.37 1.37
C MET A 86 5.43 -16.43 0.19
N MET A 87 6.72 -16.46 0.47
CA MET A 87 7.76 -16.60 -0.57
C MET A 87 7.71 -17.97 -1.25
N GLU A 88 7.50 -19.05 -0.48
CA GLU A 88 7.34 -20.40 -1.00
C GLU A 88 6.11 -20.50 -1.92
N VAL A 89 4.95 -20.01 -1.44
CA VAL A 89 3.71 -19.94 -2.26
C VAL A 89 3.91 -19.12 -3.52
N ALA A 90 4.62 -18.00 -3.43
CA ALA A 90 4.91 -17.17 -4.60
C ALA A 90 5.79 -17.91 -5.62
N ARG A 91 6.82 -18.63 -5.15
CA ARG A 91 7.69 -19.45 -6.00
C ARG A 91 6.90 -20.55 -6.71
N ASP A 92 6.10 -21.31 -5.97
CA ASP A 92 5.30 -22.41 -6.52
C ASP A 92 4.33 -21.92 -7.59
N LYS A 93 3.64 -20.80 -7.35
CA LYS A 93 2.76 -20.18 -8.35
C LYS A 93 3.48 -19.69 -9.61
N MET A 94 4.74 -19.25 -9.46
CA MET A 94 5.56 -18.88 -10.62
C MET A 94 5.98 -20.10 -11.42
N LEU A 95 6.32 -21.20 -10.74
CA LEU A 95 6.69 -22.48 -11.38
C LEU A 95 5.51 -23.15 -12.10
N GLU A 96 4.28 -22.94 -11.62
CA GLU A 96 3.07 -23.41 -12.31
C GLU A 96 2.78 -22.68 -13.62
N ASN A 97 3.40 -21.52 -13.85
CA ASN A 97 3.19 -20.74 -15.07
C ASN A 97 4.03 -21.29 -16.21
N PRO A 98 3.43 -21.85 -17.28
CA PRO A 98 4.15 -22.47 -18.38
C PRO A 98 5.03 -21.50 -19.19
N ASN A 99 4.87 -20.19 -19.01
CA ASN A 99 5.65 -19.17 -19.69
C ASN A 99 6.88 -18.71 -18.85
N MET A 100 7.09 -19.26 -17.66
CA MET A 100 8.24 -18.93 -16.82
C MET A 100 9.23 -20.10 -16.79
N THR A 101 10.48 -19.81 -17.05
CA THR A 101 11.58 -20.76 -16.85
C THR A 101 12.06 -20.71 -15.40
N GLU A 102 12.72 -21.78 -14.93
CA GLU A 102 13.31 -21.79 -13.57
C GLU A 102 14.25 -20.61 -13.36
N GLU A 103 15.03 -20.22 -14.37
CA GLU A 103 15.92 -19.06 -14.27
C GLU A 103 15.15 -17.75 -14.08
N MET A 104 14.01 -17.57 -14.76
CA MET A 104 13.13 -16.41 -14.56
C MET A 104 12.50 -16.39 -13.16
N VAL A 105 12.12 -17.55 -12.64
CA VAL A 105 11.61 -17.71 -11.29
C VAL A 105 12.68 -17.33 -10.27
N ASP A 106 13.91 -17.84 -10.41
CA ASP A 106 15.01 -17.54 -9.49
C ASP A 106 15.40 -16.05 -9.51
N GLN A 107 15.38 -15.40 -10.68
CA GLN A 107 15.60 -13.96 -10.78
C GLN A 107 14.48 -13.16 -10.09
N SER A 108 13.24 -13.58 -10.29
CA SER A 108 12.07 -12.95 -9.65
C SER A 108 12.11 -13.13 -8.12
N MET A 109 12.49 -14.31 -7.65
CA MET A 109 12.62 -14.58 -6.22
C MET A 109 13.72 -13.76 -5.56
N LYS A 110 14.87 -13.58 -6.21
CA LYS A 110 15.93 -12.68 -5.72
C LYS A 110 15.44 -11.23 -5.58
N PHE A 111 14.62 -10.78 -6.53
CA PHE A 111 14.01 -9.46 -6.45
C PHE A 111 13.02 -9.36 -5.28
N ILE A 112 12.16 -10.37 -5.09
CA ILE A 112 11.22 -10.41 -3.95
C ILE A 112 11.97 -10.44 -2.63
N GLU A 113 13.03 -11.25 -2.52
CA GLU A 113 13.86 -11.36 -1.32
C GLU A 113 14.49 -10.02 -0.91
N MET A 114 14.87 -9.18 -1.87
CA MET A 114 15.37 -7.83 -1.57
C MET A 114 14.32 -7.00 -0.79
N PHE A 115 13.01 -7.18 -1.09
CA PHE A 115 11.92 -6.52 -0.37
C PHE A 115 11.55 -7.20 0.96
N SER A 116 12.16 -8.33 1.29
CA SER A 116 12.03 -8.93 2.63
C SER A 116 12.81 -8.12 3.68
N ASN A 117 13.76 -7.27 3.25
CA ASN A 117 14.41 -6.33 4.14
C ASN A 117 13.44 -5.19 4.53
N PRO A 118 13.10 -5.02 5.83
CA PRO A 118 12.11 -4.04 6.28
C PRO A 118 12.48 -2.59 5.96
N ALA A 119 13.77 -2.27 5.88
CA ALA A 119 14.21 -0.91 5.53
C ALA A 119 13.93 -0.62 4.05
N ILE A 120 14.18 -1.59 3.17
CA ILE A 120 13.95 -1.45 1.72
C ILE A 120 12.45 -1.43 1.43
N SER A 121 11.71 -2.41 1.96
CA SER A 121 10.26 -2.48 1.76
C SER A 121 9.53 -1.28 2.36
N GLY A 122 9.94 -0.83 3.55
CA GLY A 122 9.37 0.34 4.20
C GLY A 122 9.63 1.64 3.42
N ALA A 123 10.86 1.86 2.96
CA ALA A 123 11.21 3.03 2.15
C ALA A 123 10.43 3.04 0.83
N PHE A 124 10.34 1.89 0.16
CA PHE A 124 9.58 1.74 -1.08
C PHE A 124 8.09 1.99 -0.86
N MET A 125 7.51 1.42 0.20
CA MET A 125 6.10 1.61 0.57
C MET A 125 5.77 3.08 0.84
N ILE A 126 6.63 3.78 1.58
CA ILE A 126 6.47 5.22 1.87
C ILE A 126 6.52 6.03 0.57
N ALA A 127 7.52 5.78 -0.29
CA ALA A 127 7.67 6.48 -1.56
C ALA A 127 6.46 6.26 -2.47
N MET A 128 6.03 5.02 -2.65
CA MET A 128 4.87 4.69 -3.50
C MET A 128 3.57 5.27 -2.94
N SER A 129 3.34 5.19 -1.64
CA SER A 129 2.14 5.76 -1.02
C SER A 129 2.11 7.29 -1.12
N ALA A 130 3.26 7.95 -1.03
CA ALA A 130 3.37 9.40 -1.25
C ALA A 130 3.04 9.77 -2.71
N VAL A 131 3.53 8.99 -3.69
CA VAL A 131 3.22 9.17 -5.12
C VAL A 131 1.71 8.99 -5.38
N PHE A 132 1.10 7.92 -4.88
CA PHE A 132 -0.34 7.73 -5.02
C PHE A 132 -1.15 8.82 -4.31
N GLY A 133 -0.72 9.24 -3.11
CA GLY A 133 -1.30 10.36 -2.40
C GLY A 133 -1.25 11.66 -3.22
N LEU A 134 -0.13 11.91 -3.90
CA LEU A 134 0.04 13.05 -4.80
C LEU A 134 -0.88 12.96 -6.01
N ILE A 135 -0.97 11.81 -6.67
CA ILE A 135 -1.83 11.60 -7.85
C ILE A 135 -3.29 11.85 -7.50
N TYR A 136 -3.80 11.21 -6.44
CA TYR A 136 -5.21 11.36 -6.05
C TYR A 136 -5.52 12.76 -5.52
N SER A 137 -4.56 13.39 -4.85
CA SER A 137 -4.73 14.77 -4.40
C SER A 137 -4.63 15.79 -5.51
N LEU A 138 -3.89 15.50 -6.59
CA LEU A 138 -3.89 16.33 -7.79
C LEU A 138 -5.29 16.34 -8.41
N ILE A 139 -5.89 15.17 -8.59
CA ILE A 139 -7.25 15.05 -9.12
C ILE A 139 -8.25 15.77 -8.21
N GLY A 140 -8.23 15.46 -6.91
CA GLY A 140 -9.13 16.07 -5.93
C GLY A 140 -8.92 17.57 -5.78
N GLY A 141 -7.66 18.01 -5.81
CA GLY A 141 -7.30 19.42 -5.74
C GLY A 141 -7.81 20.22 -6.94
N LEU A 142 -7.67 19.68 -8.15
CA LEU A 142 -8.17 20.33 -9.37
C LEU A 142 -9.70 20.47 -9.37
N ILE A 143 -10.40 19.44 -8.86
CA ILE A 143 -11.88 19.46 -8.79
C ILE A 143 -12.37 20.37 -7.66
N MET A 144 -11.69 20.36 -6.51
CA MET A 144 -12.15 21.03 -5.29
C MET A 144 -11.50 22.37 -5.02
N LYS A 145 -10.48 22.79 -5.80
CA LYS A 145 -9.82 24.07 -5.57
C LYS A 145 -10.83 25.22 -5.58
N ARG A 146 -10.62 26.15 -4.67
CA ARG A 146 -11.35 27.40 -4.59
C ARG A 146 -10.39 28.46 -4.07
N GLU A 147 -10.02 29.35 -4.94
CA GLU A 147 -9.24 30.54 -4.64
C GLU A 147 -10.24 31.69 -4.34
N GLU A 148 -9.81 32.68 -3.59
CA GLU A 148 -10.65 33.81 -3.25
C GLU A 148 -11.22 34.55 -4.49
#